data_d0b710c531a83cbd021e17faec59a241
#
_entry.id   d0b710c531a83cbd021e17faec59a241
#
_cell.length_a   1.000
_cell.length_b   1.000
_cell.length_c   1.000
_cell.angle_alpha   90.00
_cell.angle_beta   90.00
_cell.angle_gamma   90.00
#
_symmetry.space_group_name_H-M   'P 1'
#
loop_
_entity.id
_entity.type
_entity.pdbx_description
1 polymer ?
#
loop_
_entity_poly.entity_id
_entity_poly.type
_entity_poly.pdbx_seq_one_letter_code
_entity_poly.pdbx_strand_id
1 'polypeptide(L)'
;MAPTGQGLEGQVAVVTGGGRGIGAAISQRLAELGATVVLCGRTRAPLEATASAIRQAGGRCDAAECDVSRLESVEALAQRVDSSFGRLDVLVNNAGVGGGRGLLLEVPPDVWDEVMNTNLRGVYYTIRSLVPLMLRSGGGHVINISSLAGKNPVPKSACYAASKWGLNGLSYSVAEELRGQNIRVSVICPGSTLSEWGYHGGKDLKKLLLPDDVAHAVAMIVTQAPQSFVSEILLRPTQKP
;
A
#
# COMPACT_ATOMS: atom_id res chain seq x y z
N MET A 1 -29.10 13.36 6.33
CA MET A 1 -28.55 12.32 5.45
C MET A 1 -27.05 12.56 5.36
N ALA A 2 -26.23 11.61 5.77
CA ALA A 2 -24.79 11.70 5.52
C ALA A 2 -24.57 11.67 4.00
N PRO A 3 -23.61 12.45 3.45
CA PRO A 3 -23.32 12.40 2.03
C PRO A 3 -22.82 10.99 1.70
N THR A 4 -23.59 10.29 0.88
CA THR A 4 -23.20 9.03 0.28
C THR A 4 -21.91 9.24 -0.49
N GLY A 5 -20.86 8.51 -0.13
CA GLY A 5 -19.55 8.35 -0.73
C GLY A 5 -19.09 9.48 -1.67
N GLN A 6 -18.27 10.39 -1.18
CA GLN A 6 -17.58 11.30 -2.08
C GLN A 6 -16.65 10.49 -2.96
N GLY A 7 -16.77 10.61 -4.28
CA GLY A 7 -15.78 10.11 -5.23
C GLY A 7 -14.42 10.78 -4.99
N LEU A 8 -13.40 10.30 -5.68
CA LEU A 8 -12.04 10.84 -5.60
C LEU A 8 -11.71 11.73 -6.83
N GLU A 9 -12.74 12.33 -7.46
CA GLU A 9 -12.55 13.18 -8.62
C GLU A 9 -11.62 14.36 -8.31
N GLY A 10 -10.62 14.54 -9.18
CA GLY A 10 -9.61 15.58 -9.02
C GLY A 10 -8.53 15.27 -7.99
N GLN A 11 -8.59 14.14 -7.32
CA GLN A 11 -7.55 13.68 -6.40
C GLN A 11 -6.47 12.88 -7.12
N VAL A 12 -5.25 12.92 -6.59
CA VAL A 12 -4.10 12.16 -7.07
C VAL A 12 -3.73 11.12 -6.02
N ALA A 13 -3.62 9.86 -6.46
CA ALA A 13 -3.23 8.73 -5.62
C ALA A 13 -1.92 8.11 -6.12
N VAL A 14 -0.99 7.82 -5.22
CA VAL A 14 0.21 7.01 -5.50
C VAL A 14 0.02 5.63 -4.88
N VAL A 15 0.24 4.56 -5.67
CA VAL A 15 0.18 3.16 -5.20
C VAL A 15 1.50 2.46 -5.49
N THR A 16 2.26 2.14 -4.43
CA THR A 16 3.51 1.39 -4.58
C THR A 16 3.22 -0.11 -4.75
N GLY A 17 4.00 -0.79 -5.62
CA GLY A 17 3.69 -2.16 -6.01
C GLY A 17 2.39 -2.29 -6.81
N GLY A 18 2.00 -1.24 -7.55
CA GLY A 18 0.70 -1.12 -8.22
C GLY A 18 0.50 -1.99 -9.46
N GLY A 19 1.52 -2.75 -9.89
CA GLY A 19 1.47 -3.50 -11.15
C GLY A 19 0.88 -4.91 -11.06
N ARG A 20 0.60 -5.46 -9.88
CA ARG A 20 0.04 -6.81 -9.73
C ARG A 20 -0.62 -7.03 -8.37
N GLY A 21 -1.40 -8.10 -8.25
CA GLY A 21 -2.02 -8.55 -6.99
C GLY A 21 -2.81 -7.45 -6.28
N ILE A 22 -2.57 -7.30 -4.98
CA ILE A 22 -3.27 -6.32 -4.13
C ILE A 22 -3.09 -4.89 -4.66
N GLY A 23 -1.87 -4.52 -5.08
CA GLY A 23 -1.58 -3.17 -5.57
C GLY A 23 -2.32 -2.85 -6.87
N ALA A 24 -2.43 -3.80 -7.79
CA ALA A 24 -3.20 -3.62 -9.03
C ALA A 24 -4.70 -3.44 -8.75
N ALA A 25 -5.27 -4.28 -7.88
CA ALA A 25 -6.67 -4.16 -7.47
C ALA A 25 -6.95 -2.80 -6.77
N ILE A 26 -6.06 -2.36 -5.89
CA ILE A 26 -6.17 -1.03 -5.25
C ILE A 26 -6.10 0.07 -6.31
N SER A 27 -5.15 -0.01 -7.26
CA SER A 27 -5.00 1.00 -8.31
C SER A 27 -6.26 1.12 -9.18
N GLN A 28 -6.83 -0.02 -9.59
CA GLN A 28 -8.08 -0.07 -10.34
C GLN A 28 -9.24 0.54 -9.54
N ARG A 29 -9.38 0.14 -8.28
CA ARG A 29 -10.47 0.62 -7.42
C ARG A 29 -10.40 2.12 -7.17
N LEU A 30 -9.21 2.70 -6.94
CA LEU A 30 -9.05 4.14 -6.77
C LEU A 30 -9.35 4.91 -8.07
N ALA A 31 -8.99 4.35 -9.23
CA ALA A 31 -9.33 4.93 -10.53
C ALA A 31 -10.85 4.88 -10.81
N GLU A 32 -11.54 3.79 -10.45
CA GLU A 32 -12.99 3.66 -10.51
C GLU A 32 -13.70 4.71 -9.65
N LEU A 33 -13.11 5.10 -8.52
CA LEU A 33 -13.60 6.18 -7.66
C LEU A 33 -13.29 7.58 -8.21
N GLY A 34 -12.63 7.71 -9.35
CA GLY A 34 -12.36 8.97 -10.03
C GLY A 34 -10.97 9.56 -9.80
N ALA A 35 -10.12 8.92 -8.98
CA ALA A 35 -8.75 9.39 -8.77
C ALA A 35 -7.88 9.28 -10.05
N THR A 36 -6.90 10.17 -10.17
CA THR A 36 -5.76 9.94 -11.06
C THR A 36 -4.72 9.11 -10.31
N VAL A 37 -4.42 7.90 -10.77
CA VAL A 37 -3.57 6.95 -10.06
C VAL A 37 -2.18 6.89 -10.68
N VAL A 38 -1.15 7.19 -9.89
CA VAL A 38 0.25 6.92 -10.23
C VAL A 38 0.62 5.58 -9.61
N LEU A 39 0.66 4.53 -10.44
CA LEU A 39 1.08 3.22 -9.98
C LEU A 39 2.57 3.05 -10.21
N CYS A 40 3.30 2.58 -9.20
CA CYS A 40 4.73 2.41 -9.31
C CYS A 40 5.25 1.06 -8.81
N GLY A 41 6.43 0.68 -9.29
CA GLY A 41 7.09 -0.57 -8.95
C GLY A 41 8.36 -0.80 -9.76
N ARG A 42 9.08 -1.87 -9.49
CA ARG A 42 10.40 -2.15 -10.09
C ARG A 42 10.36 -2.60 -11.55
N THR A 43 9.23 -3.10 -12.03
CA THR A 43 9.13 -3.77 -13.34
C THR A 43 8.06 -3.11 -14.18
N ARG A 44 8.45 -2.58 -15.34
CA ARG A 44 7.57 -1.79 -16.21
C ARG A 44 6.41 -2.60 -16.78
N ALA A 45 6.63 -3.81 -17.27
CA ALA A 45 5.59 -4.57 -17.96
C ALA A 45 4.31 -4.81 -17.13
N PRO A 46 4.35 -5.27 -15.86
CA PRO A 46 3.14 -5.37 -15.05
C PRO A 46 2.47 -4.03 -14.75
N LEU A 47 3.25 -2.96 -14.61
CA LEU A 47 2.70 -1.61 -14.40
C LEU A 47 1.90 -1.17 -15.61
N GLU A 48 2.43 -1.32 -16.82
CA GLU A 48 1.74 -0.95 -18.05
C GLU A 48 0.50 -1.83 -18.32
N ALA A 49 0.53 -3.11 -17.96
CA ALA A 49 -0.64 -3.98 -18.05
C ALA A 49 -1.79 -3.46 -17.16
N THR A 50 -1.50 -3.13 -15.89
CA THR A 50 -2.48 -2.55 -14.98
C THR A 50 -2.95 -1.18 -15.46
N ALA A 51 -2.02 -0.32 -15.91
CA ALA A 51 -2.36 1.00 -16.44
C ALA A 51 -3.24 0.93 -17.69
N SER A 52 -2.96 -0.01 -18.57
CA SER A 52 -3.80 -0.26 -19.76
C SER A 52 -5.22 -0.67 -19.38
N ALA A 53 -5.38 -1.58 -18.43
CA ALA A 53 -6.69 -1.99 -17.93
C ALA A 53 -7.48 -0.81 -17.31
N ILE A 54 -6.81 0.03 -16.51
CA ILE A 54 -7.42 1.24 -15.95
C ILE A 54 -7.90 2.20 -17.04
N ARG A 55 -7.05 2.47 -18.05
CA ARG A 55 -7.42 3.38 -19.17
C ARG A 55 -8.55 2.81 -20.03
N GLN A 56 -8.56 1.51 -20.29
CA GLN A 56 -9.64 0.84 -21.03
C GLN A 56 -10.98 0.91 -20.29
N ALA A 57 -10.95 0.92 -18.96
CA ALA A 57 -12.14 1.15 -18.12
C ALA A 57 -12.53 2.65 -17.99
N GLY A 58 -11.82 3.56 -18.68
CA GLY A 58 -12.10 5.00 -18.63
C GLY A 58 -11.43 5.75 -17.47
N GLY A 59 -10.61 5.07 -16.65
CA GLY A 59 -9.88 5.67 -15.56
C GLY A 59 -8.62 6.43 -15.99
N ARG A 60 -8.10 7.27 -15.11
CA ARG A 60 -6.86 8.03 -15.32
C ARG A 60 -5.70 7.44 -14.54
N CYS A 61 -4.61 7.17 -15.21
CA CYS A 61 -3.41 6.65 -14.54
C CYS A 61 -2.11 6.99 -15.27
N ASP A 62 -1.04 6.99 -14.50
CA ASP A 62 0.35 7.04 -14.95
C ASP A 62 1.13 5.87 -14.35
N ALA A 63 2.08 5.31 -15.10
CA ALA A 63 2.93 4.21 -14.64
C ALA A 63 4.38 4.70 -14.50
N ALA A 64 4.97 4.50 -13.33
CA ALA A 64 6.33 4.94 -13.03
C ALA A 64 7.18 3.78 -12.50
N GLU A 65 8.39 3.60 -13.04
CA GLU A 65 9.34 2.70 -12.42
C GLU A 65 9.88 3.32 -11.14
N CYS A 66 9.83 2.57 -10.03
CA CYS A 66 10.36 2.99 -8.74
C CYS A 66 10.72 1.77 -7.89
N ASP A 67 11.93 1.76 -7.38
CA ASP A 67 12.35 0.85 -6.32
C ASP A 67 12.26 1.58 -4.98
N VAL A 68 11.27 1.20 -4.16
CA VAL A 68 11.02 1.84 -2.86
C VAL A 68 12.17 1.63 -1.86
N SER A 69 13.03 0.63 -2.07
CA SER A 69 14.21 0.40 -1.21
C SER A 69 15.34 1.41 -1.44
N ARG A 70 15.23 2.26 -2.47
CA ARG A 70 16.23 3.26 -2.85
C ARG A 70 15.68 4.66 -2.76
N LEU A 71 16.28 5.48 -1.89
CA LEU A 71 15.80 6.86 -1.63
C LEU A 71 15.73 7.69 -2.91
N GLU A 72 16.78 7.65 -3.73
CA GLU A 72 16.86 8.44 -4.97
C GLU A 72 15.74 8.09 -5.95
N SER A 73 15.34 6.80 -5.99
CA SER A 73 14.22 6.34 -6.82
C SER A 73 12.88 6.87 -6.33
N VAL A 74 12.71 6.96 -5.02
CA VAL A 74 11.49 7.52 -4.40
C VAL A 74 11.44 9.04 -4.55
N GLU A 75 12.57 9.73 -4.42
CA GLU A 75 12.67 11.18 -4.66
C GLU A 75 12.36 11.54 -6.12
N ALA A 76 12.84 10.74 -7.07
CA ALA A 76 12.50 10.90 -8.49
C ALA A 76 11.00 10.70 -8.74
N LEU A 77 10.38 9.71 -8.07
CA LEU A 77 8.92 9.53 -8.12
C LEU A 77 8.19 10.76 -7.55
N ALA A 78 8.63 11.29 -6.41
CA ALA A 78 8.02 12.47 -5.80
C ALA A 78 8.12 13.70 -6.71
N GLN A 79 9.28 13.93 -7.34
CA GLN A 79 9.47 15.00 -8.32
C GLN A 79 8.55 14.83 -9.54
N ARG A 80 8.38 13.59 -10.04
CA ARG A 80 7.45 13.28 -11.13
C ARG A 80 6.01 13.62 -10.76
N VAL A 81 5.56 13.20 -9.57
CA VAL A 81 4.20 13.49 -9.08
C VAL A 81 4.00 15.00 -8.92
N ASP A 82 4.97 15.70 -8.35
CA ASP A 82 4.93 17.15 -8.18
C ASP A 82 4.83 17.88 -9.53
N SER A 83 5.73 17.58 -10.47
CA SER A 83 5.78 18.23 -11.78
C SER A 83 4.54 17.94 -12.64
N SER A 84 3.96 16.73 -12.53
CA SER A 84 2.81 16.35 -13.37
C SER A 84 1.46 16.78 -12.78
N PHE A 85 1.34 16.85 -11.46
CA PHE A 85 0.04 17.03 -10.79
C PHE A 85 0.04 18.14 -9.75
N GLY A 86 1.18 18.54 -9.19
CA GLY A 86 1.31 19.58 -8.17
C GLY A 86 0.66 19.24 -6.83
N ARG A 87 0.13 18.04 -6.68
CA ARG A 87 -0.60 17.57 -5.49
C ARG A 87 -0.48 16.07 -5.26
N LEU A 88 -0.75 15.66 -4.03
CA LEU A 88 -0.97 14.27 -3.66
C LEU A 88 -2.03 14.20 -2.56
N ASP A 89 -3.04 13.35 -2.73
CA ASP A 89 -4.16 13.20 -1.79
C ASP A 89 -4.16 11.84 -1.09
N VAL A 90 -3.73 10.79 -1.80
CA VAL A 90 -3.70 9.42 -1.27
C VAL A 90 -2.35 8.78 -1.56
N LEU A 91 -1.70 8.24 -0.53
CA LEU A 91 -0.49 7.41 -0.65
C LEU A 91 -0.78 6.01 -0.14
N VAL A 92 -0.70 5.00 -1.01
CA VAL A 92 -0.82 3.61 -0.62
C VAL A 92 0.53 2.92 -0.67
N ASN A 93 1.12 2.65 0.48
CA ASN A 93 2.32 1.87 0.65
C ASN A 93 1.97 0.39 0.67
N ASN A 94 1.95 -0.22 -0.53
CA ASN A 94 1.63 -1.62 -0.72
C ASN A 94 2.84 -2.46 -1.15
N ALA A 95 3.88 -1.85 -1.73
CA ALA A 95 5.08 -2.59 -2.11
C ALA A 95 5.67 -3.36 -0.91
N GLY A 96 5.99 -4.62 -1.15
CA GLY A 96 6.54 -5.45 -0.11
C GLY A 96 7.13 -6.76 -0.63
N VAL A 97 7.99 -7.41 0.17
CA VAL A 97 8.63 -8.72 -0.09
C VAL A 97 8.43 -9.67 1.09
N GLY A 98 8.22 -10.97 0.83
CA GLY A 98 7.92 -11.96 1.89
C GLY A 98 9.16 -12.45 2.64
N GLY A 99 10.30 -12.36 2.01
CA GLY A 99 11.52 -13.02 2.49
C GLY A 99 11.45 -14.54 2.40
N GLY A 100 12.56 -15.19 2.65
CA GLY A 100 12.64 -16.64 2.73
C GLY A 100 11.81 -17.19 3.90
N ARG A 101 11.29 -18.40 3.72
CA ARG A 101 10.69 -19.17 4.82
C ARG A 101 11.73 -20.13 5.38
N GLY A 102 11.89 -20.12 6.68
CA GLY A 102 12.82 -20.95 7.39
C GLY A 102 12.94 -20.54 8.85
N LEU A 103 13.72 -21.26 9.61
CA LEU A 103 14.08 -20.81 10.96
C LEU A 103 14.91 -19.52 10.85
N LEU A 104 14.78 -18.62 11.79
CA LEU A 104 15.52 -17.35 11.77
C LEU A 104 17.04 -17.58 11.64
N LEU A 105 17.55 -18.64 12.22
CA LEU A 105 18.97 -19.02 12.17
C LEU A 105 19.44 -19.39 10.75
N GLU A 106 18.52 -19.68 9.84
CA GLU A 106 18.79 -20.09 8.44
C GLU A 106 18.54 -18.96 7.44
N VAL A 107 17.97 -17.82 7.90
CA VAL A 107 17.70 -16.69 7.01
C VAL A 107 19.01 -15.97 6.67
N PRO A 108 19.39 -15.90 5.38
CA PRO A 108 20.59 -15.16 4.98
C PRO A 108 20.47 -13.67 5.30
N PRO A 109 21.56 -12.99 5.69
CA PRO A 109 21.53 -11.55 6.01
C PRO A 109 20.99 -10.65 4.87
N ASP A 110 21.32 -10.97 3.64
CA ASP A 110 20.85 -10.25 2.45
C ASP A 110 19.32 -10.37 2.26
N VAL A 111 18.73 -11.52 2.57
CA VAL A 111 17.27 -11.71 2.58
C VAL A 111 16.62 -10.90 3.70
N TRP A 112 17.24 -10.86 4.88
CA TRP A 112 16.80 -9.99 5.97
C TRP A 112 16.80 -8.52 5.53
N ASP A 113 17.92 -8.08 4.94
CA ASP A 113 18.09 -6.69 4.48
C ASP A 113 17.10 -6.33 3.38
N GLU A 114 16.85 -7.20 2.41
CA GLU A 114 15.84 -6.98 1.36
C GLU A 114 14.45 -6.76 1.98
N VAL A 115 14.06 -7.60 2.95
CA VAL A 115 12.75 -7.50 3.60
C VAL A 115 12.63 -6.20 4.38
N MET A 116 13.62 -5.87 5.20
CA MET A 116 13.59 -4.66 6.01
C MET A 116 13.68 -3.39 5.16
N ASN A 117 14.50 -3.40 4.12
CA ASN A 117 14.66 -2.29 3.20
C ASN A 117 13.39 -2.03 2.38
N THR A 118 12.70 -3.08 1.93
CA THR A 118 11.48 -2.92 1.13
C THR A 118 10.27 -2.61 2.01
N ASN A 119 10.01 -3.45 3.05
CA ASN A 119 8.74 -3.42 3.79
C ASN A 119 8.67 -2.32 4.84
N LEU A 120 9.81 -1.85 5.35
CA LEU A 120 9.86 -0.85 6.42
C LEU A 120 10.59 0.42 5.98
N ARG A 121 11.86 0.33 5.57
CA ARG A 121 12.63 1.49 5.13
C ARG A 121 12.02 2.15 3.89
N GLY A 122 11.51 1.36 2.95
CA GLY A 122 10.82 1.88 1.76
C GLY A 122 9.60 2.70 2.10
N VAL A 123 8.82 2.30 3.11
CA VAL A 123 7.68 3.09 3.60
C VAL A 123 8.15 4.40 4.25
N TYR A 124 9.23 4.36 5.02
CA TYR A 124 9.84 5.59 5.53
C TYR A 124 10.25 6.52 4.38
N TYR A 125 10.88 6.03 3.32
CA TYR A 125 11.28 6.85 2.17
C TYR A 125 10.08 7.44 1.44
N THR A 126 9.02 6.67 1.21
CA THR A 126 7.81 7.18 0.54
C THR A 126 7.11 8.25 1.36
N ILE A 127 6.96 8.05 2.67
CA ILE A 127 6.38 9.04 3.58
C ILE A 127 7.25 10.32 3.57
N ARG A 128 8.55 10.20 3.76
CA ARG A 128 9.49 11.33 3.78
C ARG A 128 9.43 12.17 2.50
N SER A 129 9.35 11.53 1.34
CA SER A 129 9.45 12.23 0.05
C SER A 129 8.10 12.69 -0.50
N LEU A 130 7.00 11.98 -0.21
CA LEU A 130 5.69 12.24 -0.80
C LEU A 130 4.73 13.00 0.13
N VAL A 131 4.82 12.84 1.46
CA VAL A 131 3.95 13.56 2.40
C VAL A 131 4.12 15.09 2.31
N PRO A 132 5.30 15.67 2.02
CA PRO A 132 5.39 17.11 1.78
C PRO A 132 4.47 17.64 0.67
N LEU A 133 4.14 16.81 -0.35
CA LEU A 133 3.14 17.17 -1.36
C LEU A 133 1.72 17.21 -0.76
N MET A 134 1.38 16.25 0.10
CA MET A 134 0.09 16.24 0.80
C MET A 134 -0.08 17.48 1.68
N LEU A 135 0.97 17.88 2.39
CA LEU A 135 0.95 19.09 3.23
C LEU A 135 0.65 20.34 2.40
N ARG A 136 1.28 20.48 1.22
CA ARG A 136 1.01 21.60 0.30
C ARG A 136 -0.40 21.55 -0.28
N SER A 137 -0.98 20.36 -0.42
CA SER A 137 -2.37 20.16 -0.89
C SER A 137 -3.44 20.39 0.18
N GLY A 138 -3.02 20.66 1.43
CA GLY A 138 -3.95 20.91 2.55
C GLY A 138 -4.37 19.66 3.34
N GLY A 139 -3.72 18.52 3.11
CA GLY A 139 -3.99 17.26 3.80
C GLY A 139 -3.98 16.05 2.87
N GLY A 140 -4.30 14.88 3.41
CA GLY A 140 -4.34 13.65 2.64
C GLY A 140 -4.52 12.39 3.49
N HIS A 141 -4.34 11.24 2.86
CA HIS A 141 -4.45 9.95 3.53
C HIS A 141 -3.30 9.00 3.12
N VAL A 142 -2.49 8.62 4.08
CA VAL A 142 -1.47 7.57 3.92
C VAL A 142 -2.07 6.24 4.38
N ILE A 143 -2.00 5.22 3.54
CA ILE A 143 -2.49 3.87 3.83
C ILE A 143 -1.34 2.89 3.70
N ASN A 144 -1.01 2.22 4.79
CA ASN A 144 0.06 1.24 4.83
C ASN A 144 -0.52 -0.18 4.82
N ILE A 145 -0.21 -0.95 3.77
CA ILE A 145 -0.62 -2.35 3.67
C ILE A 145 0.37 -3.21 4.48
N SER A 146 -0.05 -3.53 5.69
CA SER A 146 0.69 -4.38 6.60
C SER A 146 0.33 -5.87 6.39
N SER A 147 0.09 -6.61 7.46
CA SER A 147 -0.32 -8.02 7.46
C SER A 147 -0.80 -8.40 8.85
N LEU A 148 -1.59 -9.47 8.95
CA LEU A 148 -1.83 -10.14 10.25
C LEU A 148 -0.52 -10.65 10.87
N ALA A 149 0.55 -10.84 10.09
CA ALA A 149 1.89 -11.13 10.59
C ALA A 149 2.51 -9.97 11.39
N GLY A 150 2.01 -8.75 11.25
CA GLY A 150 2.35 -7.60 12.10
C GLY A 150 1.56 -7.54 13.41
N LYS A 151 0.69 -8.52 13.68
CA LYS A 151 -0.15 -8.60 14.89
C LYS A 151 -0.02 -9.94 15.62
N ASN A 152 0.43 -10.97 14.91
CA ASN A 152 0.52 -12.32 15.45
C ASN A 152 1.90 -12.92 15.17
N PRO A 153 2.43 -13.78 16.02
CA PRO A 153 3.63 -14.53 15.71
C PRO A 153 3.38 -15.45 14.52
N VAL A 154 4.36 -15.51 13.62
CA VAL A 154 4.31 -16.40 12.44
C VAL A 154 5.59 -17.22 12.39
N PRO A 155 5.56 -18.47 12.89
CA PRO A 155 6.72 -19.37 12.81
C PRO A 155 7.27 -19.49 11.39
N LYS A 156 8.58 -19.56 11.26
CA LYS A 156 9.30 -19.64 9.98
C LYS A 156 9.12 -18.41 9.06
N SER A 157 8.68 -17.28 9.62
CA SER A 157 8.55 -16.00 8.91
C SER A 157 8.93 -14.81 9.81
N ALA A 158 9.89 -15.00 10.70
CA ALA A 158 10.28 -14.01 11.70
C ALA A 158 10.75 -12.69 11.08
N CYS A 159 11.52 -12.74 9.99
CA CYS A 159 11.97 -11.56 9.26
C CYS A 159 10.79 -10.74 8.72
N TYR A 160 9.87 -11.39 8.02
CA TYR A 160 8.66 -10.73 7.50
C TYR A 160 7.80 -10.17 8.65
N ALA A 161 7.57 -10.97 9.70
CA ALA A 161 6.81 -10.51 10.86
C ALA A 161 7.46 -9.27 11.50
N ALA A 162 8.78 -9.28 11.72
CA ALA A 162 9.50 -8.13 12.27
C ALA A 162 9.28 -6.87 11.43
N SER A 163 9.37 -6.97 10.10
CA SER A 163 9.13 -5.83 9.20
C SER A 163 7.70 -5.29 9.31
N LYS A 164 6.69 -6.17 9.45
CA LYS A 164 5.28 -5.76 9.54
C LYS A 164 4.89 -5.26 10.93
N TRP A 165 5.49 -5.77 12.00
CA TRP A 165 5.39 -5.19 13.34
C TRP A 165 6.02 -3.79 13.38
N GLY A 166 7.22 -3.63 12.80
CA GLY A 166 7.87 -2.33 12.65
C GLY A 166 7.04 -1.33 11.85
N LEU A 167 6.42 -1.79 10.74
CA LEU A 167 5.53 -0.97 9.93
C LEU A 167 4.31 -0.47 10.71
N ASN A 168 3.70 -1.32 11.54
CA ASN A 168 2.58 -0.91 12.38
C ASN A 168 3.02 0.17 13.38
N GLY A 169 4.14 -0.05 14.08
CA GLY A 169 4.68 0.93 15.03
C GLY A 169 5.02 2.27 14.38
N LEU A 170 5.69 2.23 13.22
CA LEU A 170 5.95 3.43 12.39
C LEU A 170 4.66 4.15 12.05
N SER A 171 3.65 3.42 11.59
CA SER A 171 2.38 3.99 11.14
C SER A 171 1.64 4.71 12.26
N TYR A 172 1.59 4.12 13.45
CA TYR A 172 0.89 4.74 14.59
C TYR A 172 1.61 6.01 15.07
N SER A 173 2.94 6.00 15.11
CA SER A 173 3.72 7.18 15.48
C SER A 173 3.53 8.32 14.48
N VAL A 174 3.66 8.02 13.19
CA VAL A 174 3.48 9.02 12.12
C VAL A 174 2.04 9.53 12.07
N ALA A 175 1.04 8.70 12.41
CA ALA A 175 -0.35 9.14 12.50
C ALA A 175 -0.51 10.28 13.53
N GLU A 176 0.10 10.16 14.71
CA GLU A 176 0.03 11.22 15.73
C GLU A 176 0.85 12.47 15.35
N GLU A 177 1.98 12.30 14.67
CA GLU A 177 2.78 13.43 14.16
C GLU A 177 2.05 14.27 13.11
N LEU A 178 1.26 13.64 12.22
CA LEU A 178 0.65 14.27 11.07
C LEU A 178 -0.83 14.63 11.25
N ARG A 179 -1.50 14.13 12.27
CA ARG A 179 -2.93 14.34 12.50
C ARG A 179 -3.30 15.82 12.63
N GLY A 180 -2.46 16.62 13.28
CA GLY A 180 -2.64 18.05 13.40
C GLY A 180 -2.52 18.83 12.08
N GLN A 181 -2.04 18.20 11.02
CA GLN A 181 -1.82 18.75 9.69
C GLN A 181 -2.82 18.21 8.66
N ASN A 182 -3.97 17.69 9.11
CA ASN A 182 -5.03 17.12 8.28
C ASN A 182 -4.54 15.93 7.41
N ILE A 183 -3.55 15.17 7.89
CA ILE A 183 -3.10 13.93 7.24
C ILE A 183 -3.49 12.75 8.12
N ARG A 184 -4.25 11.84 7.56
CA ARG A 184 -4.65 10.58 8.19
C ARG A 184 -3.63 9.50 7.83
N VAL A 185 -3.33 8.60 8.76
CA VAL A 185 -2.49 7.43 8.50
C VAL A 185 -3.22 6.19 8.98
N SER A 186 -3.54 5.31 8.04
CA SER A 186 -4.27 4.06 8.32
C SER A 186 -3.41 2.84 8.01
N VAL A 187 -3.66 1.77 8.74
CA VAL A 187 -3.02 0.46 8.53
C VAL A 187 -4.07 -0.57 8.15
N ILE A 188 -3.84 -1.29 7.08
CA ILE A 188 -4.63 -2.49 6.74
C ILE A 188 -3.75 -3.71 6.96
N CYS A 189 -4.24 -4.67 7.76
CA CYS A 189 -3.56 -5.91 8.08
C CYS A 189 -4.32 -7.10 7.46
N PRO A 190 -4.09 -7.41 6.17
CA PRO A 190 -4.71 -8.56 5.53
C PRO A 190 -4.18 -9.87 6.08
N GLY A 191 -5.06 -10.88 6.11
CA GLY A 191 -4.70 -12.27 6.26
C GLY A 191 -4.17 -12.86 4.94
N SER A 192 -4.29 -14.18 4.82
CA SER A 192 -3.86 -14.88 3.61
C SER A 192 -4.69 -14.45 2.41
N THR A 193 -4.06 -13.77 1.47
CA THR A 193 -4.67 -13.24 0.26
C THR A 193 -4.14 -14.00 -0.96
N LEU A 194 -5.01 -14.35 -1.89
CA LEU A 194 -4.65 -14.98 -3.16
C LEU A 194 -3.89 -13.97 -4.02
N SER A 195 -2.61 -14.23 -4.25
CA SER A 195 -1.77 -13.41 -5.10
C SER A 195 -0.66 -14.29 -5.69
N GLU A 196 -0.11 -13.89 -6.81
CA GLU A 196 1.08 -14.56 -7.42
C GLU A 196 2.27 -14.63 -6.46
N TRP A 197 2.22 -13.87 -5.40
CA TRP A 197 3.29 -13.59 -4.46
C TRP A 197 3.12 -14.27 -3.10
N GLY A 198 1.90 -14.72 -2.80
CA GLY A 198 1.58 -15.39 -1.56
C GLY A 198 2.06 -16.84 -1.54
N TYR A 199 2.65 -17.27 -0.42
CA TYR A 199 2.84 -18.70 -0.19
C TYR A 199 1.50 -19.35 0.16
N HIS A 200 1.04 -20.23 -0.70
CA HIS A 200 -0.26 -20.90 -0.55
C HIS A 200 -0.12 -22.39 -0.22
N GLY A 201 1.09 -22.90 0.04
CA GLY A 201 1.32 -24.32 0.31
C GLY A 201 0.46 -24.85 1.46
N GLY A 202 -0.33 -25.88 1.18
CA GLY A 202 -1.23 -26.53 2.14
C GLY A 202 -2.51 -25.75 2.47
N LYS A 203 -2.80 -24.64 1.79
CA LYS A 203 -4.01 -23.83 1.99
C LYS A 203 -5.08 -24.13 0.94
N ASP A 204 -6.33 -24.08 1.36
CA ASP A 204 -7.46 -24.08 0.44
C ASP A 204 -7.60 -22.69 -0.20
N LEU A 205 -7.25 -22.59 -1.48
CA LEU A 205 -7.24 -21.32 -2.23
C LEU A 205 -8.61 -20.66 -2.28
N LYS A 206 -9.70 -21.44 -2.19
CA LYS A 206 -11.07 -20.91 -2.19
C LYS A 206 -11.43 -20.16 -0.91
N LYS A 207 -10.62 -20.32 0.13
CA LYS A 207 -10.83 -19.68 1.44
C LYS A 207 -9.91 -18.48 1.65
N LEU A 208 -9.09 -18.13 0.67
CA LEU A 208 -8.23 -16.95 0.76
C LEU A 208 -9.03 -15.67 0.52
N LEU A 209 -8.54 -14.56 1.07
CA LEU A 209 -8.96 -13.23 0.60
C LEU A 209 -8.57 -13.06 -0.86
N LEU A 210 -9.37 -12.33 -1.60
CA LEU A 210 -9.01 -11.84 -2.93
C LEU A 210 -8.32 -10.47 -2.83
N PRO A 211 -7.49 -10.08 -3.80
CA PRO A 211 -6.95 -8.72 -3.88
C PRO A 211 -8.04 -7.64 -3.78
N ASP A 212 -9.21 -7.89 -4.37
CA ASP A 212 -10.36 -6.98 -4.34
C ASP A 212 -10.92 -6.75 -2.94
N ASP A 213 -10.83 -7.72 -2.02
CA ASP A 213 -11.25 -7.53 -0.62
C ASP A 213 -10.39 -6.46 0.07
N VAL A 214 -9.08 -6.45 -0.24
CA VAL A 214 -8.17 -5.43 0.28
C VAL A 214 -8.40 -4.08 -0.39
N ALA A 215 -8.64 -4.07 -1.70
CA ALA A 215 -8.98 -2.86 -2.45
C ALA A 215 -10.28 -2.23 -1.96
N HIS A 216 -11.29 -3.06 -1.62
CA HIS A 216 -12.54 -2.60 -1.01
C HIS A 216 -12.29 -1.93 0.35
N ALA A 217 -11.44 -2.51 1.20
CA ALA A 217 -11.07 -1.91 2.48
C ALA A 217 -10.37 -0.55 2.29
N VAL A 218 -9.48 -0.42 1.30
CA VAL A 218 -8.86 0.86 0.94
C VAL A 218 -9.92 1.87 0.49
N ALA A 219 -10.82 1.49 -0.42
CA ALA A 219 -11.90 2.34 -0.90
C ALA A 219 -12.77 2.87 0.25
N MET A 220 -13.16 2.00 1.17
CA MET A 220 -13.94 2.38 2.36
C MET A 220 -13.22 3.44 3.20
N ILE A 221 -11.90 3.30 3.39
CA ILE A 221 -11.13 4.24 4.21
C ILE A 221 -11.01 5.61 3.54
N VAL A 222 -10.72 5.66 2.24
CA VAL A 222 -10.48 6.94 1.54
C VAL A 222 -11.76 7.75 1.31
N THR A 223 -12.91 7.08 1.32
CA THR A 223 -14.22 7.73 1.12
C THR A 223 -14.93 8.13 2.42
N GLN A 224 -14.24 8.03 3.55
CA GLN A 224 -14.80 8.47 4.84
C GLN A 224 -14.96 9.98 4.93
N ALA A 225 -15.91 10.40 5.77
CA ALA A 225 -16.12 11.81 6.07
C ALA A 225 -14.83 12.46 6.62
N PRO A 226 -14.57 13.75 6.30
CA PRO A 226 -13.29 14.41 6.63
C PRO A 226 -12.94 14.43 8.12
N GLN A 227 -13.95 14.44 9.00
CA GLN A 227 -13.76 14.55 10.45
C GLN A 227 -13.36 13.24 11.13
N SER A 228 -13.33 12.12 10.40
CA SER A 228 -13.02 10.82 10.98
C SER A 228 -12.17 9.97 10.04
N PHE A 229 -11.47 9.02 10.60
CA PHE A 229 -10.78 7.98 9.84
C PHE A 229 -10.71 6.68 10.65
N VAL A 230 -10.65 5.56 9.93
CA VAL A 230 -10.34 4.25 10.51
C VAL A 230 -8.82 4.13 10.60
N SER A 231 -8.29 4.06 11.79
CA SER A 231 -6.84 3.97 12.02
C SER A 231 -6.29 2.59 11.66
N GLU A 232 -7.08 1.52 11.83
CA GLU A 232 -6.64 0.15 11.56
C GLU A 232 -7.79 -0.76 11.10
N ILE A 233 -7.47 -1.65 10.14
CA ILE A 233 -8.36 -2.75 9.72
C ILE A 233 -7.61 -4.07 9.82
N LEU A 234 -8.19 -5.04 10.53
CA LEU A 234 -7.76 -6.44 10.51
C LEU A 234 -8.70 -7.22 9.58
N LEU A 235 -8.21 -7.55 8.38
CA LEU A 235 -9.01 -8.26 7.37
C LEU A 235 -8.67 -9.74 7.38
N ARG A 236 -9.67 -10.59 7.60
CA ARG A 236 -9.48 -12.04 7.72
C ARG A 236 -10.35 -12.81 6.73
N PRO A 237 -9.84 -13.92 6.18
CA PRO A 237 -10.73 -14.89 5.55
C PRO A 237 -11.83 -15.33 6.52
N THR A 238 -13.04 -15.54 6.01
CA THR A 238 -14.17 -16.01 6.83
C THR A 238 -13.91 -17.39 7.42
N GLN A 239 -13.21 -18.25 6.68
CA GLN A 239 -12.79 -19.58 7.12
C GLN A 239 -11.27 -19.67 7.17
N LYS A 240 -10.73 -20.55 8.01
CA LYS A 240 -9.29 -20.87 7.95
C LYS A 240 -8.94 -21.48 6.60
N PRO A 241 -8.01 -20.89 5.86
CA PRO A 241 -7.53 -21.44 4.60
C PRO A 241 -6.60 -22.63 4.78
#